data_f55c8b672f48058a6036f85c0fbfca4b
#
_entry.id   f55c8b672f48058a6036f85c0fbfca4b
#
_cell.length_a   1.000
_cell.length_b   1.000
_cell.length_c   1.000
_cell.angle_alpha   90.00
_cell.angle_beta   90.00
_cell.angle_gamma   90.00
#
_symmetry.space_group_name_H-M   'P 1'
#
loop_
_entity.id
_entity.type
_entity.pdbx_description
1 polymer ?
#
loop_
_entity_poly.entity_id
_entity_poly.type
_entity_poly.pdbx_seq_one_letter_code
_entity_poly.pdbx_strand_id
1 'polypeptide(L)'
;MEVKQMKVSYFPGCTLRTKAKKLDFYARRCAEILGAELCEIENWQCCGGVFVSAGDEIATKLSSVRALKEARDNSRPLVTVCSACHNVIKQTNHQIRTDADFTARVNNYMAQDKDFESPYEGEAEVCHYLELLRDKIGFDKVREAVKNPLTGRKIAAYYGCLLLRPGKVMALDDPENPRIMEDFIRALGAEPVIYPFRNECCGGYVALEDAESAAKKSRSVTESAQKGGADTIVTACPLCKYNLVKNESPVPVVYFTELLAEALGVKEEDDAE
;
A
#
# COMPACT_ATOMS: atom_id res chain seq x y z
N MET A 1 -21.14 24.76 7.86
CA MET A 1 -21.51 23.51 7.18
C MET A 1 -20.41 22.52 7.51
N GLU A 2 -20.70 21.47 8.29
CA GLU A 2 -19.75 20.38 8.48
C GLU A 2 -19.46 19.74 7.13
N VAL A 3 -18.23 19.79 6.71
CA VAL A 3 -17.79 19.06 5.51
C VAL A 3 -17.88 17.58 5.86
N LYS A 4 -18.85 16.86 5.29
CA LYS A 4 -19.04 15.43 5.52
C LYS A 4 -17.78 14.70 5.10
N GLN A 5 -17.01 14.23 6.07
CA GLN A 5 -15.76 13.53 5.88
C GLN A 5 -16.03 12.18 5.18
N MET A 6 -15.26 11.86 4.15
CA MET A 6 -15.36 10.57 3.46
C MET A 6 -14.85 9.47 4.39
N LYS A 7 -15.69 8.48 4.73
CA LYS A 7 -15.29 7.32 5.54
C LYS A 7 -14.88 6.15 4.65
N VAL A 8 -13.73 5.54 4.94
CA VAL A 8 -13.25 4.33 4.28
C VAL A 8 -12.86 3.29 5.33
N SER A 9 -13.09 2.01 5.06
CA SER A 9 -12.58 0.92 5.89
C SER A 9 -11.07 0.81 5.68
N TYR A 10 -10.31 0.65 6.76
CA TYR A 10 -8.86 0.72 6.71
C TYR A 10 -8.21 -0.56 7.25
N PHE A 11 -7.36 -1.16 6.44
CA PHE A 11 -6.53 -2.29 6.82
C PHE A 11 -5.07 -1.83 7.02
N PRO A 12 -4.60 -1.63 8.25
CA PRO A 12 -3.26 -1.10 8.53
C PRO A 12 -2.15 -2.09 8.16
N GLY A 13 -2.37 -3.38 8.39
CA GLY A 13 -1.38 -4.43 8.21
C GLY A 13 -0.34 -4.50 9.35
N CYS A 14 0.32 -5.66 9.46
CA CYS A 14 1.17 -5.98 10.60
C CYS A 14 2.39 -5.05 10.73
N THR A 15 3.03 -4.67 9.64
CA THR A 15 4.24 -3.84 9.67
C THR A 15 3.96 -2.43 10.17
N LEU A 16 2.88 -1.81 9.72
CA LEU A 16 2.51 -0.45 10.13
C LEU A 16 2.08 -0.41 11.61
N ARG A 17 1.45 -1.48 12.09
CA ARG A 17 1.02 -1.57 13.51
C ARG A 17 2.15 -1.93 14.48
N THR A 18 3.29 -2.39 13.99
CA THR A 18 4.40 -2.85 14.86
C THR A 18 5.70 -2.06 14.65
N LYS A 19 6.36 -2.31 13.54
CA LYS A 19 7.72 -1.79 13.26
C LYS A 19 7.74 -0.42 12.59
N ALA A 20 6.64 -0.03 11.96
CA ALA A 20 6.55 1.19 11.17
C ALA A 20 5.30 2.03 11.54
N LYS A 21 5.02 2.17 12.84
CA LYS A 21 3.86 2.91 13.38
C LYS A 21 3.78 4.34 12.86
N LYS A 22 4.94 4.98 12.66
CA LYS A 22 5.05 6.31 12.10
C LYS A 22 4.41 6.43 10.71
N LEU A 23 4.52 5.40 9.86
CA LEU A 23 3.90 5.39 8.54
C LEU A 23 2.36 5.33 8.62
N ASP A 24 1.82 4.59 9.61
CA ASP A 24 0.39 4.55 9.91
C ASP A 24 -0.11 5.92 10.42
N PHE A 25 0.61 6.50 11.37
CA PHE A 25 0.31 7.85 11.88
C PHE A 25 0.21 8.87 10.73
N TYR A 26 1.20 8.91 9.86
CA TYR A 26 1.18 9.83 8.72
C TYR A 26 0.02 9.53 7.75
N ALA A 27 -0.28 8.25 7.48
CA ALA A 27 -1.41 7.90 6.64
C ALA A 27 -2.74 8.46 7.19
N ARG A 28 -2.99 8.31 8.49
CA ARG A 28 -4.20 8.81 9.16
C ARG A 28 -4.28 10.33 9.16
N ARG A 29 -3.20 10.99 9.60
CA ARG A 29 -3.19 12.46 9.68
C ARG A 29 -3.32 13.12 8.30
N CYS A 30 -2.66 12.58 7.28
CA CYS A 30 -2.79 13.07 5.91
C CYS A 30 -4.21 12.85 5.37
N ALA A 31 -4.82 11.69 5.62
CA ALA A 31 -6.21 11.43 5.22
C ALA A 31 -7.18 12.45 5.85
N GLU A 32 -7.05 12.71 7.16
CA GLU A 32 -7.87 13.70 7.88
C GLU A 32 -7.75 15.10 7.26
N ILE A 33 -6.53 15.57 6.98
CA ILE A 33 -6.28 16.87 6.33
C ILE A 33 -6.97 16.93 4.96
N LEU A 34 -6.95 15.82 4.23
CA LEU A 34 -7.54 15.70 2.90
C LEU A 34 -9.05 15.40 2.92
N GLY A 35 -9.68 15.33 4.11
CA GLY A 35 -11.12 15.14 4.29
C GLY A 35 -11.58 13.68 4.19
N ALA A 36 -10.69 12.72 4.48
CA ALA A 36 -11.01 11.31 4.58
C ALA A 36 -10.72 10.76 6.00
N GLU A 37 -11.56 9.86 6.49
CA GLU A 37 -11.40 9.16 7.76
C GLU A 37 -11.08 7.69 7.49
N LEU A 38 -9.93 7.22 8.00
CA LEU A 38 -9.52 5.82 7.92
C LEU A 38 -10.11 5.06 9.12
N CYS A 39 -11.27 4.43 8.93
CA CYS A 39 -11.93 3.62 9.94
C CYS A 39 -11.27 2.23 9.96
N GLU A 40 -10.48 1.94 10.98
CA GLU A 40 -9.76 0.67 11.09
C GLU A 40 -10.74 -0.51 11.20
N ILE A 41 -10.45 -1.60 10.48
CA ILE A 41 -11.12 -2.90 10.62
C ILE A 41 -10.83 -3.45 12.02
N GLU A 42 -11.87 -3.84 12.76
CA GLU A 42 -11.74 -4.18 14.18
C GLU A 42 -10.91 -5.44 14.43
N ASN A 43 -11.21 -6.52 13.72
CA ASN A 43 -10.61 -7.84 13.94
C ASN A 43 -9.63 -8.26 12.84
N TRP A 44 -8.89 -7.30 12.26
CA TRP A 44 -7.93 -7.64 11.24
C TRP A 44 -6.76 -8.47 11.80
N GLN A 45 -6.24 -9.34 10.97
CA GLN A 45 -5.05 -10.14 11.22
C GLN A 45 -4.05 -9.92 10.07
N CYS A 46 -2.82 -10.44 10.20
CA CYS A 46 -1.85 -10.35 9.12
C CYS A 46 -2.42 -10.91 7.80
N CYS A 47 -2.22 -10.18 6.69
CA CYS A 47 -2.69 -10.61 5.37
C CYS A 47 -2.02 -11.90 4.85
N GLY A 48 -0.96 -12.37 5.52
CA GLY A 48 -0.21 -13.57 5.14
C GLY A 48 0.78 -13.36 3.98
N GLY A 49 1.00 -12.12 3.53
CA GLY A 49 1.80 -11.84 2.34
C GLY A 49 3.27 -12.33 2.38
N VAL A 50 3.82 -12.60 3.57
CA VAL A 50 5.18 -13.16 3.73
C VAL A 50 5.14 -14.69 3.91
N PHE A 51 3.97 -15.28 4.14
CA PHE A 51 3.77 -16.72 4.38
C PHE A 51 3.19 -17.44 3.15
N VAL A 52 3.65 -17.08 1.94
CA VAL A 52 3.14 -17.63 0.68
C VAL A 52 3.32 -19.14 0.57
N SER A 53 4.25 -19.69 1.34
CA SER A 53 4.55 -21.14 1.42
C SER A 53 3.82 -21.85 2.55
N ALA A 54 2.90 -21.20 3.27
CA ALA A 54 2.08 -21.88 4.28
C ALA A 54 1.18 -22.94 3.62
N GLY A 55 1.14 -24.11 4.23
CA GLY A 55 0.55 -25.31 3.61
C GLY A 55 -0.98 -25.33 3.48
N ASP A 56 -1.70 -24.39 4.10
CA ASP A 56 -3.16 -24.27 4.00
C ASP A 56 -3.56 -23.01 3.23
N GLU A 57 -4.03 -23.21 2.01
CA GLU A 57 -4.47 -22.13 1.12
C GLU A 57 -5.66 -21.35 1.67
N ILE A 58 -6.62 -22.04 2.31
CA ILE A 58 -7.83 -21.39 2.86
C ILE A 58 -7.47 -20.57 4.10
N ALA A 59 -6.80 -21.21 5.09
CA ALA A 59 -6.47 -20.56 6.36
C ALA A 59 -5.66 -19.26 6.17
N THR A 60 -4.75 -19.23 5.19
CA THR A 60 -3.95 -18.03 4.89
C THR A 60 -4.76 -16.87 4.31
N LYS A 61 -5.95 -17.13 3.79
CA LYS A 61 -6.84 -16.12 3.16
C LYS A 61 -7.95 -15.62 4.08
N LEU A 62 -8.31 -16.36 5.14
CA LEU A 62 -9.44 -16.01 6.01
C LEU A 62 -9.33 -14.59 6.60
N SER A 63 -8.14 -14.16 7.01
CA SER A 63 -7.91 -12.80 7.48
C SER A 63 -8.31 -11.73 6.45
N SER A 64 -7.90 -11.95 5.19
CA SER A 64 -8.26 -11.03 4.10
C SER A 64 -9.76 -11.04 3.84
N VAL A 65 -10.41 -12.22 3.88
CA VAL A 65 -11.85 -12.35 3.64
C VAL A 65 -12.67 -11.70 4.76
N ARG A 66 -12.26 -11.86 6.02
CA ARG A 66 -12.90 -11.16 7.16
C ARG A 66 -12.85 -9.64 7.00
N ALA A 67 -11.69 -9.11 6.64
CA ALA A 67 -11.53 -7.67 6.40
C ALA A 67 -12.39 -7.18 5.22
N LEU A 68 -12.46 -7.96 4.15
CA LEU A 68 -13.29 -7.66 2.98
C LEU A 68 -14.80 -7.69 3.34
N LYS A 69 -15.22 -8.72 4.09
CA LYS A 69 -16.61 -8.84 4.56
C LYS A 69 -17.00 -7.65 5.44
N GLU A 70 -16.17 -7.29 6.41
CA GLU A 70 -16.43 -6.14 7.29
C GLU A 70 -16.51 -4.82 6.50
N ALA A 71 -15.67 -4.63 5.49
CA ALA A 71 -15.73 -3.46 4.63
C ALA A 71 -17.04 -3.41 3.82
N ARG A 72 -17.48 -4.56 3.28
CA ARG A 72 -18.79 -4.71 2.62
C ARG A 72 -19.93 -4.33 3.55
N ASP A 73 -19.94 -4.91 4.76
CA ASP A 73 -21.02 -4.73 5.73
C ASP A 73 -21.11 -3.27 6.19
N ASN A 74 -19.98 -2.57 6.25
CA ASN A 74 -19.90 -1.14 6.48
C ASN A 74 -20.23 -0.27 5.24
N SER A 75 -20.47 -0.88 4.08
CA SER A 75 -20.67 -0.18 2.81
C SER A 75 -19.57 0.85 2.49
N ARG A 76 -18.30 0.46 2.72
CA ARG A 76 -17.11 1.30 2.54
C ARG A 76 -16.05 0.57 1.72
N PRO A 77 -15.28 1.27 0.85
CA PRO A 77 -14.12 0.66 0.22
C PRO A 77 -13.07 0.28 1.27
N LEU A 78 -12.41 -0.85 1.09
CA LEU A 78 -11.28 -1.30 1.92
C LEU A 78 -9.99 -0.68 1.40
N VAL A 79 -9.42 0.23 2.19
CA VAL A 79 -8.16 0.91 1.87
C VAL A 79 -6.99 0.25 2.59
N THR A 80 -5.90 0.07 1.85
CA THR A 80 -4.62 -0.41 2.36
C THR A 80 -3.52 0.58 2.03
N VAL A 81 -2.51 0.67 2.89
CA VAL A 81 -1.33 1.54 2.68
C VAL A 81 -0.12 0.73 2.20
N CYS A 82 -0.10 -0.58 2.46
CA CYS A 82 1.00 -1.47 2.12
C CYS A 82 0.71 -2.22 0.82
N SER A 83 1.60 -2.10 -0.19
CA SER A 83 1.46 -2.81 -1.48
C SER A 83 1.36 -4.33 -1.35
N ALA A 84 2.04 -4.94 -0.36
CA ALA A 84 1.96 -6.38 -0.13
C ALA A 84 0.57 -6.78 0.41
N CYS A 85 0.03 -6.05 1.39
CA CYS A 85 -1.33 -6.28 1.89
C CYS A 85 -2.37 -6.04 0.79
N HIS A 86 -2.21 -4.96 0.02
CA HIS A 86 -3.08 -4.65 -1.11
C HIS A 86 -3.13 -5.80 -2.12
N ASN A 87 -1.96 -6.31 -2.49
CA ASN A 87 -1.83 -7.42 -3.43
C ASN A 87 -2.58 -8.68 -2.96
N VAL A 88 -2.32 -9.12 -1.73
CA VAL A 88 -2.94 -10.33 -1.16
C VAL A 88 -4.46 -10.18 -1.07
N ILE A 89 -4.93 -9.06 -0.53
CA ILE A 89 -6.36 -8.80 -0.33
C ILE A 89 -7.08 -8.70 -1.68
N LYS A 90 -6.52 -7.96 -2.64
CA LYS A 90 -7.12 -7.78 -3.97
C LYS A 90 -7.15 -9.08 -4.77
N GLN A 91 -6.08 -9.90 -4.72
CA GLN A 91 -6.07 -11.23 -5.33
C GLN A 91 -7.06 -12.18 -4.65
N THR A 92 -7.15 -12.17 -3.32
CA THR A 92 -8.15 -12.96 -2.58
C THR A 92 -9.57 -12.57 -2.99
N ASN A 93 -9.86 -11.29 -3.09
CA ASN A 93 -11.15 -10.79 -3.56
C ASN A 93 -11.46 -11.21 -5.00
N HIS A 94 -10.45 -11.20 -5.87
CA HIS A 94 -10.58 -11.69 -7.24
C HIS A 94 -10.84 -13.19 -7.27
N GLN A 95 -10.13 -13.99 -6.48
CA GLN A 95 -10.31 -15.44 -6.40
C GLN A 95 -11.72 -15.80 -5.92
N ILE A 96 -12.24 -15.11 -4.91
CA ILE A 96 -13.63 -15.27 -4.45
C ILE A 96 -14.62 -15.07 -5.62
N ARG A 97 -14.40 -14.09 -6.49
CA ARG A 97 -15.30 -13.82 -7.65
C ARG A 97 -15.19 -14.84 -8.77
N THR A 98 -14.08 -15.54 -8.89
CA THR A 98 -13.74 -16.33 -10.07
C THR A 98 -13.63 -17.84 -9.82
N ASP A 99 -13.61 -18.28 -8.57
CA ASP A 99 -13.44 -19.66 -8.14
C ASP A 99 -14.56 -20.03 -7.13
N ALA A 100 -15.61 -20.68 -7.63
CA ALA A 100 -16.77 -21.05 -6.82
C ALA A 100 -16.46 -22.10 -5.74
N ASP A 101 -15.52 -23.03 -5.99
CA ASP A 101 -15.11 -24.03 -4.98
C ASP A 101 -14.35 -23.35 -3.85
N PHE A 102 -13.39 -22.49 -4.17
CA PHE A 102 -12.68 -21.68 -3.19
C PHE A 102 -13.64 -20.85 -2.34
N THR A 103 -14.61 -20.19 -2.97
CA THR A 103 -15.62 -19.35 -2.30
C THR A 103 -16.49 -20.16 -1.34
N ALA A 104 -16.96 -21.34 -1.76
CA ALA A 104 -17.74 -22.23 -0.91
C ALA A 104 -16.93 -22.69 0.31
N ARG A 105 -15.68 -23.10 0.10
CA ARG A 105 -14.77 -23.54 1.18
C ARG A 105 -14.49 -22.43 2.18
N VAL A 106 -14.18 -21.24 1.70
CA VAL A 106 -13.94 -20.06 2.56
C VAL A 106 -15.19 -19.73 3.38
N ASN A 107 -16.37 -19.65 2.75
CA ASN A 107 -17.60 -19.34 3.46
C ASN A 107 -17.99 -20.42 4.47
N ASN A 108 -17.70 -21.70 4.22
CA ASN A 108 -17.88 -22.76 5.20
C ASN A 108 -17.00 -22.60 6.46
N TYR A 109 -15.76 -22.12 6.30
CA TYR A 109 -14.92 -21.76 7.46
C TYR A 109 -15.46 -20.52 8.19
N MET A 110 -15.84 -19.48 7.42
CA MET A 110 -16.39 -18.24 7.97
C MET A 110 -17.70 -18.44 8.73
N ALA A 111 -18.53 -19.44 8.32
CA ALA A 111 -19.78 -19.76 8.99
C ALA A 111 -19.62 -20.19 10.46
N GLN A 112 -18.39 -20.49 10.90
CA GLN A 112 -18.07 -20.81 12.30
C GLN A 112 -17.75 -19.54 13.11
N ASP A 113 -17.58 -18.40 12.48
CA ASP A 113 -17.36 -17.12 13.15
C ASP A 113 -18.66 -16.65 13.80
N LYS A 114 -18.60 -16.10 15.02
CA LYS A 114 -19.77 -15.67 15.79
C LYS A 114 -20.58 -14.58 15.09
N ASP A 115 -19.92 -13.75 14.29
CA ASP A 115 -20.50 -12.59 13.61
C ASP A 115 -20.77 -12.88 12.12
N PHE A 116 -20.93 -14.17 11.77
CA PHE A 116 -21.23 -14.56 10.40
C PHE A 116 -22.73 -14.43 10.13
N GLU A 117 -23.13 -13.33 9.47
CA GLU A 117 -24.53 -13.09 9.10
C GLU A 117 -24.85 -13.56 7.68
N SER A 118 -23.87 -13.44 6.77
CA SER A 118 -24.06 -13.78 5.35
C SER A 118 -22.74 -14.17 4.67
N PRO A 119 -22.77 -15.05 3.65
CA PRO A 119 -21.62 -15.37 2.82
C PRO A 119 -20.99 -14.12 2.19
N TYR A 120 -19.71 -14.19 1.88
CA TYR A 120 -18.98 -13.19 1.13
C TYR A 120 -18.73 -13.69 -0.30
N GLU A 121 -19.11 -12.90 -1.30
CA GLU A 121 -19.04 -13.24 -2.73
C GLU A 121 -18.13 -12.28 -3.52
N GLY A 122 -17.34 -11.47 -2.84
CA GLY A 122 -16.36 -10.58 -3.46
C GLY A 122 -16.86 -9.15 -3.73
N GLU A 123 -17.88 -8.68 -3.01
CA GLU A 123 -18.59 -7.41 -3.29
C GLU A 123 -17.77 -6.17 -2.91
N ALA A 124 -16.85 -6.29 -1.95
CA ALA A 124 -16.09 -5.13 -1.46
C ALA A 124 -15.19 -4.53 -2.55
N GLU A 125 -15.15 -3.20 -2.62
CA GLU A 125 -14.15 -2.45 -3.37
C GLU A 125 -12.83 -2.47 -2.59
N VAL A 126 -11.72 -2.81 -3.24
CA VAL A 126 -10.38 -2.81 -2.65
C VAL A 126 -9.53 -1.74 -3.31
N CYS A 127 -8.97 -0.84 -2.52
CA CYS A 127 -8.28 0.36 -2.99
C CYS A 127 -6.93 0.52 -2.28
N HIS A 128 -5.86 0.78 -3.01
CA HIS A 128 -4.62 1.26 -2.39
C HIS A 128 -4.76 2.75 -2.03
N TYR A 129 -4.06 3.22 -1.02
CA TYR A 129 -4.11 4.62 -0.59
C TYR A 129 -3.74 5.60 -1.74
N LEU A 130 -2.87 5.21 -2.65
CA LEU A 130 -2.58 5.99 -3.86
C LEU A 130 -3.79 6.11 -4.79
N GLU A 131 -4.62 5.04 -4.91
CA GLU A 131 -5.90 5.09 -5.65
C GLU A 131 -6.91 6.00 -4.91
N LEU A 132 -6.96 5.93 -3.57
CA LEU A 132 -7.77 6.86 -2.78
C LEU A 132 -7.39 8.32 -3.07
N LEU A 133 -6.08 8.63 -3.09
CA LEU A 133 -5.59 9.97 -3.41
C LEU A 133 -5.90 10.40 -4.84
N ARG A 134 -5.78 9.49 -5.83
CA ARG A 134 -6.03 9.81 -7.24
C ARG A 134 -7.52 9.90 -7.56
N ASP A 135 -8.30 8.88 -7.17
CA ASP A 135 -9.64 8.64 -7.72
C ASP A 135 -10.77 9.17 -6.85
N LYS A 136 -10.56 9.23 -5.52
CA LYS A 136 -11.62 9.64 -4.57
C LYS A 136 -11.39 11.06 -4.05
N ILE A 137 -10.15 11.43 -3.74
CA ILE A 137 -9.77 12.77 -3.24
C ILE A 137 -9.45 13.70 -4.39
N GLY A 138 -8.66 13.24 -5.36
CA GLY A 138 -8.11 14.00 -6.48
C GLY A 138 -6.75 14.64 -6.15
N PHE A 139 -5.77 14.50 -7.06
CA PHE A 139 -4.45 15.10 -6.88
C PHE A 139 -4.48 16.64 -6.90
N ASP A 140 -5.51 17.26 -7.47
CA ASP A 140 -5.68 18.70 -7.39
C ASP A 140 -5.94 19.15 -5.95
N LYS A 141 -6.81 18.46 -5.23
CA LYS A 141 -7.05 18.73 -3.81
C LYS A 141 -5.82 18.45 -2.95
N VAL A 142 -5.03 17.42 -3.29
CA VAL A 142 -3.73 17.18 -2.63
C VAL A 142 -2.81 18.38 -2.84
N ARG A 143 -2.69 18.89 -4.07
CA ARG A 143 -1.86 20.06 -4.42
C ARG A 143 -2.28 21.31 -3.66
N GLU A 144 -3.59 21.58 -3.57
CA GLU A 144 -4.14 22.71 -2.82
C GLU A 144 -3.85 22.63 -1.32
N ALA A 145 -3.77 21.42 -0.76
CA ALA A 145 -3.49 21.21 0.66
C ALA A 145 -2.00 21.25 1.02
N VAL A 146 -1.09 21.27 0.02
CA VAL A 146 0.37 21.34 0.24
C VAL A 146 0.74 22.66 0.90
N LYS A 147 1.38 22.56 2.07
CA LYS A 147 1.91 23.72 2.82
C LYS A 147 3.40 23.93 2.56
N ASN A 148 4.15 22.83 2.38
CA ASN A 148 5.58 22.80 2.16
C ASN A 148 5.86 22.13 0.80
N PRO A 149 5.76 22.85 -0.32
CA PRO A 149 6.01 22.27 -1.64
C PRO A 149 7.46 21.77 -1.73
N LEU A 150 7.63 20.55 -2.26
CA LEU A 150 8.92 19.86 -2.36
C LEU A 150 9.72 20.35 -3.58
N THR A 151 9.68 21.65 -3.87
CA THR A 151 10.25 22.27 -5.05
C THR A 151 11.76 22.02 -5.15
N GLY A 152 12.24 21.68 -6.34
CA GLY A 152 13.66 21.43 -6.62
C GLY A 152 14.15 20.02 -6.26
N ARG A 153 13.32 19.20 -5.59
CA ARG A 153 13.66 17.79 -5.31
C ARG A 153 13.38 16.91 -6.51
N LYS A 154 14.30 15.99 -6.81
CA LYS A 154 14.20 14.99 -7.87
C LYS A 154 13.92 13.62 -7.28
N ILE A 155 12.67 13.20 -7.34
CA ILE A 155 12.19 12.01 -6.62
C ILE A 155 11.90 10.88 -7.58
N ALA A 156 12.56 9.73 -7.38
CA ALA A 156 12.33 8.50 -8.14
C ALA A 156 11.17 7.70 -7.52
N ALA A 157 10.13 7.45 -8.30
CA ALA A 157 9.04 6.57 -7.90
C ALA A 157 9.48 5.11 -7.98
N TYR A 158 9.33 4.34 -6.90
CA TYR A 158 9.60 2.91 -6.88
C TYR A 158 8.34 2.12 -6.52
N TYR A 159 7.77 1.48 -7.52
CA TYR A 159 6.55 0.68 -7.41
C TYR A 159 6.81 -0.73 -6.85
N GLY A 160 7.97 -1.30 -7.17
CA GLY A 160 8.21 -2.72 -6.95
C GLY A 160 7.28 -3.60 -7.80
N CYS A 161 7.11 -4.87 -7.38
CA CYS A 161 6.33 -5.84 -8.14
C CYS A 161 4.87 -5.95 -7.70
N LEU A 162 4.60 -6.01 -6.38
CA LEU A 162 3.29 -6.39 -5.83
C LEU A 162 2.20 -5.33 -6.06
N LEU A 163 2.56 -4.07 -6.21
CA LEU A 163 1.59 -3.02 -6.46
C LEU A 163 0.97 -3.10 -7.86
N LEU A 164 1.73 -3.64 -8.83
CA LEU A 164 1.37 -3.64 -10.25
C LEU A 164 0.97 -5.02 -10.80
N ARG A 165 1.42 -6.12 -10.17
CA ARG A 165 1.26 -7.47 -10.74
C ARG A 165 0.52 -8.42 -9.79
N PRO A 166 -0.37 -9.29 -10.34
CA PRO A 166 -0.76 -9.46 -11.75
C PRO A 166 -1.56 -8.27 -12.28
N GLY A 167 -1.17 -7.71 -13.43
CA GLY A 167 -1.71 -6.44 -13.93
C GLY A 167 -3.24 -6.43 -14.10
N LYS A 168 -3.83 -7.54 -14.58
CA LYS A 168 -5.30 -7.67 -14.76
C LYS A 168 -6.09 -7.63 -13.43
N VAL A 169 -5.50 -8.13 -12.34
CA VAL A 169 -6.13 -8.17 -11.02
C VAL A 169 -5.88 -6.86 -10.29
N MET A 170 -4.63 -6.41 -10.27
CA MET A 170 -4.25 -5.20 -9.55
C MET A 170 -4.88 -3.96 -10.17
N ALA A 171 -4.87 -3.84 -11.50
CA ALA A 171 -5.52 -2.77 -12.27
C ALA A 171 -5.32 -1.35 -11.68
N LEU A 172 -4.17 -1.12 -11.04
CA LEU A 172 -3.84 0.15 -10.40
C LEU A 172 -3.39 1.16 -11.44
N ASP A 173 -2.54 0.71 -12.37
CA ASP A 173 -1.94 1.51 -13.44
C ASP A 173 -1.35 0.57 -14.51
N ASP A 174 -0.78 1.11 -15.58
CA ASP A 174 -0.02 0.32 -16.56
C ASP A 174 1.18 -0.35 -15.85
N PRO A 175 1.25 -1.69 -15.78
CA PRO A 175 2.33 -2.35 -15.05
C PRO A 175 3.71 -2.17 -15.68
N GLU A 176 3.78 -1.83 -16.97
CA GLU A 176 5.03 -1.62 -17.67
C GLU A 176 5.45 -0.15 -17.72
N ASN A 177 4.48 0.77 -17.66
CA ASN A 177 4.75 2.22 -17.65
C ASN A 177 3.82 2.97 -16.67
N PRO A 178 3.89 2.66 -15.37
CA PRO A 178 3.02 3.29 -14.37
C PRO A 178 3.33 4.78 -14.20
N ARG A 179 2.32 5.55 -13.76
CA ARG A 179 2.39 7.03 -13.60
C ARG A 179 1.81 7.55 -12.29
N ILE A 180 1.01 6.77 -11.57
CA ILE A 180 0.29 7.23 -10.39
C ILE A 180 1.22 7.84 -9.32
N MET A 181 2.40 7.26 -9.09
CA MET A 181 3.36 7.79 -8.12
C MET A 181 4.08 9.03 -8.66
N GLU A 182 4.36 9.10 -9.96
CA GLU A 182 4.92 10.29 -10.59
C GLU A 182 3.93 11.46 -10.54
N ASP A 183 2.64 11.21 -10.74
CA ASP A 183 1.60 12.23 -10.63
C ASP A 183 1.40 12.68 -9.19
N PHE A 184 1.50 11.75 -8.23
CA PHE A 184 1.55 12.06 -6.81
C PHE A 184 2.76 12.95 -6.46
N ILE A 185 3.97 12.63 -6.94
CA ILE A 185 5.19 13.44 -6.73
C ILE A 185 4.99 14.85 -7.27
N ARG A 186 4.42 14.99 -8.48
CA ARG A 186 4.10 16.31 -9.06
C ARG A 186 3.08 17.09 -8.23
N ALA A 187 2.08 16.39 -7.68
CA ALA A 187 1.09 17.02 -6.81
C ALA A 187 1.70 17.62 -5.54
N LEU A 188 2.81 17.06 -5.06
CA LEU A 188 3.58 17.58 -3.92
C LEU A 188 4.59 18.68 -4.29
N GLY A 189 4.69 19.05 -5.58
CA GLY A 189 5.58 20.11 -6.07
C GLY A 189 7.01 19.66 -6.39
N ALA A 190 7.29 18.35 -6.41
CA ALA A 190 8.57 17.79 -6.77
C ALA A 190 8.63 17.34 -8.25
N GLU A 191 9.85 17.09 -8.74
CA GLU A 191 10.13 16.56 -10.08
C GLU A 191 10.27 15.02 -10.02
N PRO A 192 9.40 14.25 -10.71
CA PRO A 192 9.55 12.80 -10.76
C PRO A 192 10.68 12.40 -11.71
N VAL A 193 11.52 11.46 -11.26
CA VAL A 193 12.58 10.85 -12.06
C VAL A 193 12.11 9.51 -12.62
N ILE A 194 12.10 9.39 -13.94
CA ILE A 194 11.79 8.16 -14.66
C ILE A 194 13.07 7.35 -14.85
N TYR A 195 13.07 6.09 -14.43
CA TYR A 195 14.24 5.21 -14.54
C TYR A 195 13.81 3.75 -14.81
N PRO A 196 14.68 2.93 -15.42
CA PRO A 196 14.29 1.60 -15.93
C PRO A 196 13.80 0.61 -14.87
N PHE A 197 14.40 0.60 -13.66
CA PHE A 197 14.13 -0.42 -12.63
C PHE A 197 13.00 -0.04 -11.65
N ARG A 198 12.17 0.95 -11.97
CA ARG A 198 11.14 1.46 -11.05
C ARG A 198 10.02 0.47 -10.72
N ASN A 199 9.76 -0.51 -11.59
CA ASN A 199 8.75 -1.56 -11.45
C ASN A 199 9.31 -2.98 -11.32
N GLU A 200 10.64 -3.10 -11.10
CA GLU A 200 11.31 -4.36 -10.86
C GLU A 200 11.23 -4.77 -9.37
N CYS A 201 11.49 -6.05 -9.07
CA CYS A 201 11.44 -6.56 -7.70
C CYS A 201 12.68 -6.16 -6.90
N CYS A 202 12.50 -5.64 -5.67
CA CYS A 202 13.60 -5.35 -4.74
C CYS A 202 14.29 -6.60 -4.18
N GLY A 203 13.74 -7.80 -4.40
CA GLY A 203 14.26 -9.02 -3.81
C GLY A 203 13.80 -9.30 -2.36
N GLY A 204 12.79 -8.58 -1.84
CA GLY A 204 12.36 -8.70 -0.45
C GLY A 204 11.98 -10.10 -0.01
N TYR A 205 11.33 -10.90 -0.85
CA TYR A 205 11.03 -12.32 -0.58
C TYR A 205 12.26 -13.22 -0.74
N VAL A 206 13.12 -12.91 -1.71
CA VAL A 206 14.35 -13.66 -1.95
C VAL A 206 15.32 -13.53 -0.77
N ALA A 207 15.27 -12.42 -0.03
CA ALA A 207 16.15 -12.17 1.11
C ALA A 207 16.02 -13.19 2.26
N LEU A 208 14.96 -13.99 2.29
CA LEU A 208 14.77 -15.05 3.28
C LEU A 208 15.59 -16.30 2.95
N GLU A 209 15.92 -16.53 1.69
CA GLU A 209 16.61 -17.71 1.18
C GLU A 209 18.01 -17.35 0.66
N ASP A 210 18.15 -16.23 -0.03
CA ASP A 210 19.39 -15.77 -0.67
C ASP A 210 19.57 -14.24 -0.49
N ALA A 211 20.27 -13.89 0.57
CA ALA A 211 20.51 -12.49 0.92
C ALA A 211 21.40 -11.77 -0.11
N GLU A 212 22.32 -12.48 -0.78
CA GLU A 212 23.21 -11.88 -1.78
C GLU A 212 22.45 -11.51 -3.05
N SER A 213 21.61 -12.41 -3.56
CA SER A 213 20.74 -12.13 -4.70
C SER A 213 19.75 -11.00 -4.39
N ALA A 214 19.21 -10.94 -3.18
CA ALA A 214 18.35 -9.84 -2.74
C ALA A 214 19.09 -8.51 -2.73
N ALA A 215 20.32 -8.49 -2.20
CA ALA A 215 21.17 -7.29 -2.19
C ALA A 215 21.51 -6.81 -3.61
N LYS A 216 21.82 -7.74 -4.53
CA LYS A 216 22.08 -7.39 -5.93
C LYS A 216 20.87 -6.75 -6.61
N LYS A 217 19.67 -7.32 -6.42
CA LYS A 217 18.42 -6.74 -6.95
C LYS A 217 18.16 -5.35 -6.36
N SER A 218 18.31 -5.20 -5.06
CA SER A 218 18.13 -3.93 -4.35
C SER A 218 19.07 -2.84 -4.89
N ARG A 219 20.37 -3.16 -5.03
CA ARG A 219 21.37 -2.23 -5.60
C ARG A 219 21.05 -1.85 -7.05
N SER A 220 20.63 -2.81 -7.89
CA SER A 220 20.24 -2.50 -9.28
C SER A 220 19.14 -1.44 -9.35
N VAL A 221 18.14 -1.51 -8.46
CA VAL A 221 17.06 -0.52 -8.36
C VAL A 221 17.61 0.85 -7.93
N THR A 222 18.35 0.90 -6.81
CA THR A 222 18.78 2.15 -6.19
C THR A 222 19.84 2.89 -7.00
N GLU A 223 20.81 2.16 -7.57
CA GLU A 223 21.82 2.73 -8.49
C GLU A 223 21.19 3.24 -9.78
N SER A 224 20.16 2.55 -10.30
CA SER A 224 19.45 3.01 -11.49
C SER A 224 18.71 4.32 -11.24
N ALA A 225 18.08 4.47 -10.07
CA ALA A 225 17.44 5.72 -9.66
C ALA A 225 18.48 6.86 -9.51
N GLN A 226 19.61 6.59 -8.84
CA GLN A 226 20.71 7.56 -8.71
C GLN A 226 21.27 8.00 -10.06
N LYS A 227 21.54 7.03 -10.96
CA LYS A 227 22.01 7.32 -12.34
C LYS A 227 21.00 8.13 -13.14
N GLY A 228 19.71 7.98 -12.85
CA GLY A 228 18.61 8.81 -13.39
C GLY A 228 18.59 10.22 -12.83
N GLY A 229 19.44 10.55 -11.87
CA GLY A 229 19.54 11.86 -11.25
C GLY A 229 18.60 12.09 -10.06
N ALA A 230 18.05 11.02 -9.46
CA ALA A 230 17.23 11.14 -8.28
C ALA A 230 18.06 11.48 -7.04
N ASP A 231 17.55 12.38 -6.21
CA ASP A 231 18.07 12.65 -4.87
C ASP A 231 17.37 11.83 -3.77
N THR A 232 16.20 11.28 -4.06
CA THR A 232 15.38 10.50 -3.14
C THR A 232 14.59 9.43 -3.91
N ILE A 233 14.40 8.25 -3.30
CA ILE A 233 13.48 7.21 -3.79
C ILE A 233 12.24 7.19 -2.89
N VAL A 234 11.05 7.21 -3.47
CA VAL A 234 9.79 7.03 -2.75
C VAL A 234 9.15 5.68 -3.10
N THR A 235 8.68 4.95 -2.09
CA THR A 235 8.01 3.64 -2.29
C THR A 235 6.71 3.54 -1.50
N ALA A 236 5.83 2.62 -1.94
CA ALA A 236 4.53 2.33 -1.30
C ALA A 236 4.49 0.93 -0.64
N CYS A 237 5.64 0.31 -0.41
CA CYS A 237 5.77 -0.99 0.26
C CYS A 237 6.78 -0.92 1.41
N PRO A 238 6.38 -1.17 2.68
CA PRO A 238 7.31 -1.12 3.82
C PRO A 238 8.42 -2.17 3.71
N LEU A 239 8.13 -3.35 3.13
CA LEU A 239 9.13 -4.38 2.88
C LEU A 239 10.16 -3.91 1.85
N CYS A 240 9.72 -3.23 0.79
CA CYS A 240 10.63 -2.63 -0.19
C CYS A 240 11.50 -1.56 0.45
N LYS A 241 10.92 -0.62 1.22
CA LYS A 241 11.67 0.40 1.96
C LYS A 241 12.76 -0.25 2.82
N TYR A 242 12.38 -1.23 3.65
CA TYR A 242 13.31 -1.95 4.50
C TYR A 242 14.46 -2.58 3.69
N ASN A 243 14.13 -3.28 2.60
CA ASN A 243 15.12 -4.01 1.81
C ASN A 243 16.09 -3.06 1.09
N LEU A 244 15.59 -1.95 0.51
CA LEU A 244 16.43 -0.96 -0.16
C LEU A 244 17.37 -0.26 0.84
N VAL A 245 16.88 0.12 2.04
CA VAL A 245 17.69 0.73 3.09
C VAL A 245 18.73 -0.23 3.66
N LYS A 246 18.33 -1.49 3.96
CA LYS A 246 19.22 -2.52 4.49
C LYS A 246 20.40 -2.82 3.54
N ASN A 247 20.18 -2.71 2.23
CA ASN A 247 21.18 -2.97 1.21
C ASN A 247 21.89 -1.69 0.73
N GLU A 248 21.99 -0.69 1.60
CA GLU A 248 22.83 0.51 1.45
C GLU A 248 22.50 1.33 0.20
N SER A 249 21.23 1.71 0.04
CA SER A 249 20.84 2.62 -1.03
C SER A 249 21.72 3.88 -1.06
N PRO A 250 22.27 4.27 -2.23
CA PRO A 250 23.11 5.46 -2.36
C PRO A 250 22.32 6.78 -2.23
N VAL A 251 20.99 6.71 -2.25
CA VAL A 251 20.10 7.86 -2.04
C VAL A 251 19.06 7.51 -0.96
N PRO A 252 18.57 8.49 -0.20
CA PRO A 252 17.52 8.27 0.79
C PRO A 252 16.30 7.54 0.22
N VAL A 253 15.73 6.61 1.00
CA VAL A 253 14.49 5.89 0.64
C VAL A 253 13.41 6.27 1.65
N VAL A 254 12.35 6.91 1.17
CA VAL A 254 11.23 7.35 1.98
C VAL A 254 9.95 6.59 1.61
N TYR A 255 9.02 6.58 2.53
CA TYR A 255 7.68 6.03 2.26
C TYR A 255 6.76 7.13 1.74
N PHE A 256 5.80 6.79 0.89
CA PHE A 256 4.95 7.82 0.28
C PHE A 256 4.11 8.61 1.29
N THR A 257 3.74 8.01 2.44
CA THR A 257 3.01 8.75 3.50
C THR A 257 3.94 9.69 4.28
N GLU A 258 5.23 9.39 4.40
CA GLU A 258 6.23 10.33 4.95
C GLU A 258 6.37 11.56 4.06
N LEU A 259 6.49 11.32 2.75
CA LEU A 259 6.61 12.39 1.77
C LEU A 259 5.34 13.27 1.71
N LEU A 260 4.16 12.64 1.78
CA LEU A 260 2.88 13.36 1.86
C LEU A 260 2.78 14.18 3.15
N ALA A 261 3.16 13.60 4.29
CA ALA A 261 3.15 14.28 5.59
C ALA A 261 4.07 15.51 5.60
N GLU A 262 5.28 15.39 5.06
CA GLU A 262 6.22 16.51 4.89
C GLU A 262 5.59 17.65 4.09
N ALA A 263 4.99 17.32 2.92
CA ALA A 263 4.38 18.30 2.05
C ALA A 263 3.14 18.97 2.67
N LEU A 264 2.32 18.23 3.41
CA LEU A 264 1.15 18.75 4.11
C LEU A 264 1.49 19.47 5.43
N GLY A 265 2.75 19.47 5.86
CA GLY A 265 3.20 20.09 7.10
C GLY A 265 2.71 19.36 8.35
N VAL A 266 2.56 18.04 8.30
CA VAL A 266 2.29 17.19 9.46
C VAL A 266 3.57 17.07 10.27
N LYS A 267 3.52 17.51 11.51
CA LYS A 267 4.64 17.36 12.47
C LYS A 267 4.46 16.06 13.26
N GLU A 268 5.56 15.44 13.66
CA GLU A 268 5.51 14.43 14.71
C GLU A 268 5.04 15.13 15.99
N GLU A 269 3.96 14.65 16.58
CA GLU A 269 3.71 14.93 17.98
C GLU A 269 4.70 14.07 18.75
N ASP A 270 5.42 14.66 19.71
CA ASP A 270 6.40 13.98 20.56
C ASP A 270 5.79 12.92 21.50
N ASP A 271 4.53 12.55 21.28
CA ASP A 271 3.72 11.63 22.06
C ASP A 271 3.43 10.34 21.32
N ALA A 272 4.41 9.47 21.27
CA ALA A 272 4.19 8.05 21.02
C ALA A 272 5.15 7.24 21.89
N GLU A 273 4.91 7.28 23.20
CA GLU A 273 5.35 6.22 24.12
C GLU A 273 4.62 4.90 23.87
#